data_4ef1f163265a7914fb7a4ac8622aa59a
#
_entry.id   4ef1f163265a7914fb7a4ac8622aa59a
#
_cell.length_a   1.000
_cell.length_b   1.000
_cell.length_c   1.000
_cell.angle_alpha   90.00
_cell.angle_beta   90.00
_cell.angle_gamma   90.00
#
_symmetry.space_group_name_H-M   'P 1'
#
loop_
_entity.id
_entity.type
_entity.pdbx_description
1 polymer ?
#
loop_
_entity_poly.entity_id
_entity_poly.type
_entity_poly.pdbx_seq_one_letter_code
_entity_poly.pdbx_strand_id
1 'polypeptide(L)'
;HIVGTSFKSGKLELLEKFKYGISKDLTDGISFLDVIELYPVVNGKEHRVLMFKIPASAVGIPTEWKTKYYARSGDSLVPLQQAKIDIIRQQNRQDWSRQIISGTSIDFLDHDAIAFARQKYKAKMNRSHISEEIEVMSDEEFLTKLKLMRNGQVTNAAMVLLGSSEHDDIFEKAPSLMWRLYGSDGELKDYEIFGVPFITVTEKIFSKIRNLTYRYMPNQLSLFPKETQQYDTWLLRELLNNGIAHSNYQLGGRIYVNEEEGCISIVNPGDFLPRTIEKVLQKTYNPPFYRNQLLADAMVKFHMIDTATSGIKKVYRIQKDKFFPMPDYDLSSEAQVSVRVYGKILNEQYTYILFNHPELDLETVYLLDQVQKGKGNTLNKDAVAFLRKYKLIEGRINSLYLSAEVSQAIDDEAGYIKNKAFDD
;
A
#
# COMPACT_ATOMS: atom_id res chain seq x y z
N HIS A 1 -27.26 0.28 22.68
CA HIS A 1 -28.18 0.29 23.84
C HIS A 1 -27.57 -0.48 25.00
N ILE A 2 -27.57 0.11 26.23
CA ILE A 2 -27.11 -0.57 27.46
C ILE A 2 -28.33 -1.25 28.08
N VAL A 3 -28.33 -2.60 28.08
CA VAL A 3 -29.44 -3.41 28.60
C VAL A 3 -29.16 -4.00 29.97
N GLY A 4 -27.91 -4.01 30.41
CA GLY A 4 -27.47 -4.64 31.65
C GLY A 4 -27.31 -6.16 31.55
N THR A 5 -26.64 -6.77 32.52
CA THR A 5 -26.44 -8.22 32.58
C THR A 5 -26.52 -8.74 34.03
N SER A 6 -27.15 -9.90 34.18
CA SER A 6 -27.11 -10.66 35.42
C SER A 6 -26.06 -11.76 35.44
N PHE A 7 -25.23 -11.86 34.42
CA PHE A 7 -24.21 -12.91 34.29
C PHE A 7 -23.27 -12.94 35.50
N LYS A 8 -23.30 -14.03 36.27
CA LYS A 8 -22.52 -14.26 37.48
C LYS A 8 -22.55 -13.10 38.49
N SER A 9 -23.71 -12.45 38.65
CA SER A 9 -23.91 -11.34 39.58
C SER A 9 -23.65 -11.78 41.02
N GLY A 10 -22.95 -10.96 41.78
CA GLY A 10 -22.63 -11.22 43.19
C GLY A 10 -21.64 -12.35 43.47
N LYS A 11 -20.95 -12.88 42.45
CA LYS A 11 -20.04 -14.03 42.56
C LYS A 11 -18.72 -13.76 41.83
N LEU A 12 -17.88 -12.90 42.37
CA LEU A 12 -16.54 -12.59 41.82
C LEU A 12 -15.71 -13.85 41.56
N GLU A 13 -15.77 -14.83 42.46
CA GLU A 13 -15.09 -16.11 42.31
C GLU A 13 -15.51 -16.88 41.05
N LEU A 14 -16.76 -16.73 40.59
CA LEU A 14 -17.24 -17.36 39.35
C LEU A 14 -16.75 -16.61 38.10
N LEU A 15 -16.51 -15.31 38.18
CA LEU A 15 -15.89 -14.57 37.08
C LEU A 15 -14.40 -14.96 36.92
N GLU A 16 -13.67 -15.14 38.01
CA GLU A 16 -12.30 -15.63 37.99
C GLU A 16 -12.23 -17.08 37.44
N LYS A 17 -13.11 -17.97 37.86
CA LYS A 17 -13.20 -19.33 37.28
C LYS A 17 -13.54 -19.32 35.81
N PHE A 18 -14.39 -18.40 35.36
CA PHE A 18 -14.71 -18.24 33.93
C PHE A 18 -13.51 -17.74 33.14
N LYS A 19 -12.79 -16.72 33.66
CA LYS A 19 -11.54 -16.19 33.10
C LYS A 19 -10.51 -17.30 32.92
N TYR A 20 -10.26 -18.08 33.97
CA TYR A 20 -9.34 -19.22 33.96
C TYR A 20 -9.80 -20.30 32.95
N GLY A 21 -11.09 -20.60 32.90
CA GLY A 21 -11.67 -21.61 32.00
C GLY A 21 -11.45 -21.30 30.51
N ILE A 22 -11.39 -20.00 30.14
CA ILE A 22 -11.04 -19.59 28.78
C ILE A 22 -9.51 -19.58 28.60
N SER A 23 -8.79 -19.00 29.55
CA SER A 23 -7.34 -18.77 29.44
C SER A 23 -6.52 -20.05 29.36
N LYS A 24 -6.92 -21.12 30.04
CA LYS A 24 -6.21 -22.41 30.04
C LYS A 24 -6.10 -23.08 28.67
N ASP A 25 -7.01 -22.76 27.77
CA ASP A 25 -7.06 -23.32 26.42
C ASP A 25 -6.47 -22.38 25.35
N LEU A 26 -5.91 -21.23 25.78
CA LEU A 26 -5.24 -20.25 24.91
C LEU A 26 -3.73 -20.51 24.84
N THR A 27 -3.12 -20.04 23.74
CA THR A 27 -1.68 -20.11 23.55
C THR A 27 -0.92 -19.44 24.69
N ASP A 28 0.09 -20.12 25.26
CA ASP A 28 1.10 -19.59 26.16
C ASP A 28 0.60 -18.66 27.30
N GLY A 29 -0.51 -19.02 27.91
CA GLY A 29 -1.02 -18.30 29.07
C GLY A 29 -1.59 -16.92 28.79
N ILE A 30 -1.91 -16.58 27.53
CA ILE A 30 -2.70 -15.38 27.22
C ILE A 30 -4.02 -15.46 27.98
N SER A 31 -4.29 -14.45 28.80
CA SER A 31 -5.50 -14.40 29.60
C SER A 31 -6.11 -13.00 29.52
N PHE A 32 -7.37 -12.86 29.93
CA PHE A 32 -7.94 -11.53 30.13
C PHE A 32 -7.09 -10.78 31.15
N LEU A 33 -6.75 -9.51 30.84
CA LEU A 33 -6.04 -8.65 31.76
C LEU A 33 -6.90 -8.36 32.99
N ASP A 34 -8.21 -8.15 32.77
CA ASP A 34 -9.16 -7.87 33.82
C ASP A 34 -10.61 -8.09 33.37
N VAL A 35 -11.52 -8.23 34.34
CA VAL A 35 -12.97 -8.17 34.14
C VAL A 35 -13.53 -7.10 35.07
N ILE A 36 -13.98 -5.99 34.51
CA ILE A 36 -14.40 -4.81 35.24
C ILE A 36 -15.95 -4.77 35.25
N GLU A 37 -16.53 -4.61 36.44
CA GLU A 37 -17.95 -4.33 36.56
C GLU A 37 -18.18 -2.81 36.53
N LEU A 38 -19.06 -2.37 35.64
CA LEU A 38 -19.48 -0.98 35.48
C LEU A 38 -20.97 -0.88 35.75
N TYR A 39 -21.40 0.22 36.33
CA TYR A 39 -22.79 0.48 36.69
C TYR A 39 -23.26 1.82 36.09
N PRO A 40 -23.33 1.94 34.74
CA PRO A 40 -23.83 3.17 34.12
C PRO A 40 -25.32 3.38 34.41
N VAL A 41 -25.70 4.64 34.65
CA VAL A 41 -27.09 5.06 34.81
C VAL A 41 -27.65 5.49 33.47
N VAL A 42 -28.68 4.81 32.98
CA VAL A 42 -29.35 5.12 31.71
C VAL A 42 -30.85 5.30 32.01
N ASN A 43 -31.40 6.43 31.62
CA ASN A 43 -32.80 6.80 31.92
C ASN A 43 -33.16 6.69 33.40
N GLY A 44 -32.26 7.08 34.31
CA GLY A 44 -32.46 7.05 35.76
C GLY A 44 -32.37 5.68 36.41
N LYS A 45 -32.04 4.64 35.63
CA LYS A 45 -31.88 3.26 36.13
C LYS A 45 -30.42 2.80 35.98
N GLU A 46 -29.89 2.22 37.04
CA GLU A 46 -28.55 1.63 37.05
C GLU A 46 -28.53 0.30 36.32
N HIS A 47 -27.57 0.10 35.43
CA HIS A 47 -27.37 -1.14 34.66
C HIS A 47 -25.98 -1.70 34.92
N ARG A 48 -25.89 -2.95 35.37
CA ARG A 48 -24.62 -3.65 35.50
C ARG A 48 -24.10 -4.07 34.13
N VAL A 49 -22.88 -3.69 33.78
CA VAL A 49 -22.19 -4.06 32.54
C VAL A 49 -20.85 -4.69 32.88
N LEU A 50 -20.50 -5.78 32.21
CA LEU A 50 -19.18 -6.41 32.33
C LEU A 50 -18.30 -6.01 31.15
N MET A 51 -17.14 -5.47 31.45
CA MET A 51 -16.11 -5.13 30.46
C MET A 51 -14.93 -6.09 30.61
N PHE A 52 -14.68 -6.88 29.57
CA PHE A 52 -13.52 -7.77 29.51
C PHE A 52 -12.35 -7.04 28.90
N LYS A 53 -11.30 -6.80 29.67
CA LYS A 53 -10.05 -6.20 29.19
C LYS A 53 -9.19 -7.27 28.55
N ILE A 54 -9.20 -7.33 27.22
CA ILE A 54 -8.48 -8.32 26.42
C ILE A 54 -7.10 -7.76 26.07
N PRO A 55 -5.99 -8.51 26.30
CA PRO A 55 -4.67 -8.09 25.88
C PRO A 55 -4.55 -8.08 24.34
N ALA A 56 -3.66 -7.26 23.83
CA ALA A 56 -3.26 -7.36 22.44
C ALA A 56 -2.60 -8.72 22.18
N SER A 57 -2.85 -9.30 21.01
CA SER A 57 -2.11 -10.48 20.58
C SER A 57 -0.63 -10.17 20.47
N ALA A 58 0.22 -11.08 20.94
CA ALA A 58 1.67 -10.93 20.81
C ALA A 58 2.06 -10.91 19.33
N VAL A 59 3.00 -10.01 18.98
CA VAL A 59 3.49 -9.88 17.61
C VAL A 59 4.15 -11.19 17.17
N GLY A 60 3.74 -11.74 16.06
CA GLY A 60 4.29 -12.97 15.49
C GLY A 60 3.77 -14.27 16.12
N ILE A 61 2.90 -14.21 17.10
CA ILE A 61 2.32 -15.40 17.76
C ILE A 61 0.81 -15.42 17.46
N PRO A 62 0.35 -16.32 16.59
CA PRO A 62 -1.08 -16.48 16.34
C PRO A 62 -1.75 -17.07 17.58
N THR A 63 -2.87 -16.48 18.00
CA THR A 63 -3.61 -16.95 19.17
C THR A 63 -4.37 -18.24 18.85
N GLU A 64 -4.01 -19.31 19.52
CA GLU A 64 -4.66 -20.61 19.45
C GLU A 64 -5.65 -20.76 20.61
N TRP A 65 -6.81 -21.35 20.32
CA TRP A 65 -7.77 -21.79 21.32
C TRP A 65 -8.26 -23.18 21.01
N LYS A 66 -8.11 -24.10 21.96
CA LYS A 66 -8.43 -25.51 21.78
C LYS A 66 -7.84 -26.13 20.51
N THR A 67 -6.54 -25.94 20.32
CA THR A 67 -5.77 -26.47 19.18
C THR A 67 -6.17 -25.93 17.81
N LYS A 68 -6.93 -24.82 17.76
CA LYS A 68 -7.38 -24.19 16.51
C LYS A 68 -7.18 -22.69 16.53
N TYR A 69 -6.87 -22.13 15.37
CA TYR A 69 -6.78 -20.69 15.14
C TYR A 69 -8.08 -20.18 14.54
N TYR A 70 -8.58 -19.05 15.04
CA TYR A 70 -9.83 -18.47 14.61
C TYR A 70 -9.68 -17.02 14.16
N ALA A 71 -10.48 -16.65 13.16
CA ALA A 71 -10.70 -15.27 12.74
C ALA A 71 -12.17 -14.89 12.92
N ARG A 72 -12.44 -13.60 13.00
CA ARG A 72 -13.81 -13.08 12.96
C ARG A 72 -14.17 -12.65 11.55
N SER A 73 -15.30 -13.13 11.07
CA SER A 73 -15.90 -12.72 9.80
C SER A 73 -17.32 -12.24 10.11
N GLY A 74 -17.51 -10.92 10.20
CA GLY A 74 -18.75 -10.34 10.71
C GLY A 74 -19.03 -10.81 12.14
N ASP A 75 -20.19 -11.45 12.36
CA ASP A 75 -20.61 -11.97 13.67
C ASP A 75 -20.18 -13.42 13.92
N SER A 76 -19.52 -14.07 12.95
CA SER A 76 -19.15 -15.49 13.02
C SER A 76 -17.66 -15.69 13.29
N LEU A 77 -17.34 -16.76 14.04
CA LEU A 77 -15.99 -17.29 14.15
C LEU A 77 -15.75 -18.27 13.00
N VAL A 78 -14.67 -18.04 12.24
CA VAL A 78 -14.25 -18.91 11.15
C VAL A 78 -12.82 -19.42 11.41
N PRO A 79 -12.44 -20.59 10.89
CA PRO A 79 -11.06 -21.04 10.98
C PRO A 79 -10.10 -20.04 10.30
N LEU A 80 -9.02 -19.71 10.98
CA LEU A 80 -7.95 -18.89 10.41
C LEU A 80 -7.22 -19.71 9.35
N GLN A 81 -7.14 -19.18 8.14
CA GLN A 81 -6.45 -19.85 7.04
C GLN A 81 -4.93 -19.90 7.28
N GLN A 82 -4.27 -20.95 6.77
CA GLN A 82 -2.84 -21.17 6.95
C GLN A 82 -2.00 -19.96 6.48
N ALA A 83 -2.33 -19.37 5.35
CA ALA A 83 -1.66 -18.18 4.84
C ALA A 83 -1.68 -17.02 5.87
N LYS A 84 -2.78 -16.84 6.58
CA LYS A 84 -2.93 -15.80 7.61
C LYS A 84 -2.13 -16.11 8.87
N ILE A 85 -2.05 -17.37 9.25
CA ILE A 85 -1.19 -17.86 10.35
C ILE A 85 0.27 -17.55 10.02
N ASP A 86 0.71 -17.81 8.80
CA ASP A 86 2.07 -17.57 8.34
C ASP A 86 2.40 -16.06 8.29
N ILE A 87 1.44 -15.22 7.88
CA ILE A 87 1.57 -13.77 7.95
C ILE A 87 1.75 -13.27 9.39
N ILE A 88 0.97 -13.82 10.36
CA ILE A 88 1.15 -13.47 11.78
C ILE A 88 2.52 -13.89 12.27
N ARG A 89 2.97 -15.10 11.98
CA ARG A 89 4.30 -15.60 12.34
C ARG A 89 5.43 -14.77 11.74
N GLN A 90 5.22 -14.24 10.54
CA GLN A 90 6.17 -13.36 9.86
C GLN A 90 6.32 -11.99 10.54
N GLN A 91 5.33 -11.53 11.31
CA GLN A 91 5.43 -10.26 12.04
C GLN A 91 6.57 -10.21 13.06
N ASN A 92 6.99 -11.37 13.58
CA ASN A 92 8.10 -11.48 14.54
C ASN A 92 9.45 -11.75 13.85
N ARG A 93 9.51 -11.75 12.50
CA ARG A 93 10.75 -12.01 11.80
C ARG A 93 11.62 -10.76 11.78
N GLN A 94 12.91 -11.01 12.01
CA GLN A 94 13.95 -10.01 11.75
C GLN A 94 13.84 -9.52 10.30
N ASP A 95 14.20 -8.27 10.09
CA ASP A 95 14.32 -7.67 8.76
C ASP A 95 15.07 -8.61 7.81
N TRP A 96 14.34 -9.25 6.89
CA TRP A 96 14.92 -10.21 5.93
C TRP A 96 16.05 -9.58 5.13
N SER A 97 15.90 -8.33 4.74
CA SER A 97 16.90 -7.62 3.94
C SER A 97 18.24 -7.45 4.66
N ARG A 98 18.24 -7.51 5.99
CA ARG A 98 19.44 -7.41 6.85
C ARG A 98 20.18 -8.72 7.03
N GLN A 99 19.58 -9.84 6.68
CA GLN A 99 20.19 -11.15 6.85
C GLN A 99 21.43 -11.28 5.96
N ILE A 100 22.48 -11.86 6.54
CA ILE A 100 23.74 -12.15 5.84
C ILE A 100 23.57 -13.44 5.07
N ILE A 101 24.07 -13.48 3.85
CA ILE A 101 24.11 -14.67 3.03
C ILE A 101 25.45 -15.34 3.26
N SER A 102 25.45 -16.51 3.89
CA SER A 102 26.67 -17.24 4.24
C SER A 102 27.44 -17.71 2.99
N GLY A 103 28.76 -17.63 3.03
CA GLY A 103 29.64 -18.06 1.94
C GLY A 103 29.75 -17.06 0.78
N THR A 104 29.24 -15.84 0.93
CA THR A 104 29.35 -14.79 -0.07
C THR A 104 30.52 -13.85 0.20
N SER A 105 30.98 -13.17 -0.85
CA SER A 105 31.95 -12.09 -0.83
C SER A 105 31.47 -10.94 -1.71
N ILE A 106 32.29 -9.90 -1.86
CA ILE A 106 32.00 -8.80 -2.77
C ILE A 106 31.87 -9.25 -4.24
N ASP A 107 32.52 -10.35 -4.61
CA ASP A 107 32.48 -10.89 -5.98
C ASP A 107 31.08 -11.36 -6.40
N PHE A 108 30.16 -11.53 -5.46
CA PHE A 108 28.75 -11.81 -5.73
C PHE A 108 27.96 -10.58 -6.21
N LEU A 109 28.57 -9.41 -6.15
CA LEU A 109 27.96 -8.16 -6.54
C LEU A 109 28.45 -7.70 -7.91
N ASP A 110 27.62 -6.99 -8.63
CA ASP A 110 27.92 -6.38 -9.91
C ASP A 110 28.70 -5.07 -9.72
N HIS A 111 29.92 -5.01 -10.29
CA HIS A 111 30.80 -3.86 -10.14
C HIS A 111 30.22 -2.56 -10.72
N ASP A 112 29.51 -2.65 -11.85
CA ASP A 112 28.90 -1.47 -12.47
C ASP A 112 27.73 -0.97 -11.61
N ALA A 113 26.96 -1.88 -10.99
CA ALA A 113 25.93 -1.53 -10.04
C ALA A 113 26.49 -0.85 -8.77
N ILE A 114 27.64 -1.32 -8.26
CA ILE A 114 28.31 -0.68 -7.12
C ILE A 114 28.79 0.73 -7.51
N ALA A 115 29.43 0.89 -8.67
CA ALA A 115 29.88 2.17 -9.18
C ALA A 115 28.71 3.15 -9.36
N PHE A 116 27.59 2.68 -9.91
CA PHE A 116 26.36 3.46 -10.05
C PHE A 116 25.76 3.85 -8.71
N ALA A 117 25.69 2.93 -7.74
CA ALA A 117 25.24 3.21 -6.38
C ALA A 117 26.09 4.27 -5.69
N ARG A 118 27.40 4.21 -5.87
CA ARG A 118 28.36 5.20 -5.36
C ARG A 118 28.10 6.58 -5.96
N GLN A 119 27.88 6.66 -7.26
CA GLN A 119 27.53 7.91 -7.96
C GLN A 119 26.22 8.50 -7.41
N LYS A 120 25.16 7.69 -7.28
CA LYS A 120 23.86 8.13 -6.74
C LYS A 120 23.97 8.59 -5.28
N TYR A 121 24.77 7.90 -4.46
CA TYR A 121 25.02 8.29 -3.08
C TYR A 121 25.68 9.65 -2.97
N LYS A 122 26.74 9.91 -3.75
CA LYS A 122 27.43 11.20 -3.80
C LYS A 122 26.48 12.33 -4.22
N ALA A 123 25.70 12.13 -5.27
CA ALA A 123 24.75 13.11 -5.78
C ALA A 123 23.73 13.53 -4.70
N LYS A 124 23.31 12.60 -3.83
CA LYS A 124 22.37 12.88 -2.74
C LYS A 124 23.02 13.64 -1.59
N MET A 125 24.26 13.32 -1.23
CA MET A 125 24.89 13.88 -0.04
C MET A 125 25.33 15.33 -0.22
N ASN A 126 25.58 15.78 -1.45
CA ASN A 126 25.89 17.16 -1.87
C ASN A 126 26.78 17.97 -0.87
N ARG A 127 27.63 17.27 -0.08
CA ARG A 127 28.59 17.84 0.88
C ARG A 127 29.97 17.39 0.46
N SER A 128 30.87 18.37 0.19
CA SER A 128 32.22 18.14 -0.34
C SER A 128 33.00 17.07 0.44
N HIS A 129 33.02 17.14 1.78
CA HIS A 129 33.79 16.20 2.61
C HIS A 129 33.31 14.75 2.49
N ILE A 130 31.99 14.51 2.40
CA ILE A 130 31.46 13.15 2.25
C ILE A 130 31.76 12.62 0.85
N SER A 131 31.71 13.46 -0.16
CA SER A 131 32.03 13.09 -1.53
C SER A 131 33.50 12.63 -1.67
N GLU A 132 34.44 13.39 -1.11
CA GLU A 132 35.86 13.04 -1.09
C GLU A 132 36.14 11.73 -0.32
N GLU A 133 35.53 11.56 0.87
CA GLU A 133 35.66 10.33 1.66
C GLU A 133 35.18 9.10 0.88
N ILE A 134 34.04 9.22 0.19
CA ILE A 134 33.46 8.11 -0.58
C ILE A 134 34.33 7.77 -1.81
N GLU A 135 35.03 8.72 -2.38
CA GLU A 135 35.90 8.45 -3.55
C GLU A 135 37.11 7.60 -3.24
N VAL A 136 37.69 7.76 -2.07
CA VAL A 136 38.89 7.01 -1.67
C VAL A 136 38.61 5.66 -1.03
N MET A 137 37.35 5.40 -0.65
CA MET A 137 36.94 4.10 -0.08
C MET A 137 37.00 2.99 -1.12
N SER A 138 37.48 1.81 -0.73
CA SER A 138 37.25 0.59 -1.47
C SER A 138 35.74 0.28 -1.55
N ASP A 139 35.34 -0.57 -2.48
CA ASP A 139 33.93 -0.97 -2.60
C ASP A 139 33.44 -1.71 -1.35
N GLU A 140 34.30 -2.55 -0.75
CA GLU A 140 33.96 -3.25 0.49
C GLU A 140 33.77 -2.28 1.67
N GLU A 141 34.62 -1.27 1.82
CA GLU A 141 34.47 -0.22 2.85
C GLU A 141 33.19 0.58 2.63
N PHE A 142 32.90 0.98 1.39
CA PHE A 142 31.68 1.69 1.03
C PHE A 142 30.42 0.89 1.39
N LEU A 143 30.36 -0.38 1.01
CA LEU A 143 29.22 -1.26 1.29
C LEU A 143 29.08 -1.58 2.79
N THR A 144 30.19 -1.74 3.51
CA THR A 144 30.22 -1.91 4.97
C THR A 144 29.68 -0.67 5.68
N LYS A 145 30.09 0.52 5.26
CA LYS A 145 29.57 1.81 5.77
C LYS A 145 28.04 1.90 5.59
N LEU A 146 27.53 1.38 4.50
CA LEU A 146 26.09 1.33 4.21
C LEU A 146 25.36 0.17 4.92
N LYS A 147 26.07 -0.72 5.61
CA LYS A 147 25.58 -1.96 6.25
C LYS A 147 25.07 -3.01 5.24
N LEU A 148 25.43 -2.86 3.98
CA LEU A 148 25.12 -3.82 2.92
C LEU A 148 26.06 -5.03 2.93
N MET A 149 27.26 -4.86 3.54
CA MET A 149 28.18 -5.95 3.87
C MET A 149 28.47 -5.98 5.36
N ARG A 150 28.72 -7.19 5.89
CA ARG A 150 29.13 -7.43 7.29
C ARG A 150 30.11 -8.59 7.34
N ASN A 151 31.27 -8.37 7.98
CA ASN A 151 32.33 -9.39 8.08
C ASN A 151 32.73 -10.00 6.73
N GLY A 152 32.86 -9.18 5.69
CA GLY A 152 33.19 -9.63 4.34
C GLY A 152 32.09 -10.35 3.57
N GLN A 153 30.88 -10.51 4.15
CA GLN A 153 29.74 -11.18 3.52
C GLN A 153 28.63 -10.21 3.15
N VAL A 154 27.89 -10.50 2.08
CA VAL A 154 26.80 -9.64 1.60
C VAL A 154 25.48 -9.92 2.33
N THR A 155 24.65 -8.89 2.42
CA THR A 155 23.28 -9.00 2.93
C THR A 155 22.29 -9.25 1.79
N ASN A 156 21.07 -9.74 2.13
CA ASN A 156 19.98 -9.84 1.14
C ASN A 156 19.69 -8.49 0.45
N ALA A 157 19.76 -7.37 1.18
CA ALA A 157 19.59 -6.05 0.59
C ALA A 157 20.65 -5.73 -0.46
N ALA A 158 21.92 -6.05 -0.18
CA ALA A 158 23.01 -5.87 -1.13
C ALA A 158 22.79 -6.71 -2.38
N MET A 159 22.44 -7.99 -2.20
CA MET A 159 22.20 -8.89 -3.32
C MET A 159 21.02 -8.47 -4.19
N VAL A 160 19.91 -7.99 -3.60
CA VAL A 160 18.77 -7.48 -4.37
C VAL A 160 19.13 -6.24 -5.18
N LEU A 161 19.83 -5.28 -4.57
CA LEU A 161 20.14 -4.00 -5.22
C LEU A 161 21.32 -4.06 -6.17
N LEU A 162 22.35 -4.81 -5.81
CA LEU A 162 23.68 -4.75 -6.43
C LEU A 162 24.21 -6.11 -6.87
N GLY A 163 23.43 -7.20 -6.68
CA GLY A 163 23.87 -8.56 -6.98
C GLY A 163 24.20 -8.77 -8.46
N SER A 164 25.20 -9.61 -8.75
CA SER A 164 25.46 -10.08 -10.09
C SER A 164 24.39 -11.12 -10.51
N SER A 165 23.92 -11.04 -11.75
CA SER A 165 23.00 -12.00 -12.31
C SER A 165 23.59 -13.41 -12.46
N GLU A 166 24.92 -13.54 -12.39
CA GLU A 166 25.61 -14.83 -12.41
C GLU A 166 25.48 -15.59 -11.09
N HIS A 167 25.07 -14.91 -10.03
CA HIS A 167 24.98 -15.45 -8.66
C HIS A 167 23.57 -15.34 -8.06
N ASP A 168 22.55 -15.16 -8.88
CA ASP A 168 21.17 -15.05 -8.40
C ASP A 168 20.59 -16.38 -7.88
N ASP A 169 21.22 -17.50 -8.25
CA ASP A 169 20.94 -18.84 -7.79
C ASP A 169 21.19 -19.07 -6.29
N ILE A 170 21.85 -18.11 -5.62
CA ILE A 170 22.01 -18.13 -4.15
C ILE A 170 20.66 -18.01 -3.42
N PHE A 171 19.65 -17.46 -4.08
CA PHE A 171 18.30 -17.46 -3.61
C PHE A 171 17.55 -18.70 -4.10
N GLU A 172 16.83 -19.40 -3.24
CA GLU A 172 15.92 -20.49 -3.65
C GLU A 172 14.95 -20.02 -4.76
N LYS A 173 14.52 -18.75 -4.67
CA LYS A 173 13.72 -18.06 -5.68
C LYS A 173 14.31 -16.67 -5.89
N ALA A 174 15.02 -16.52 -6.98
CA ALA A 174 15.69 -15.26 -7.32
C ALA A 174 14.68 -14.10 -7.44
N PRO A 175 14.96 -12.95 -6.79
CA PRO A 175 14.16 -11.74 -6.95
C PRO A 175 14.14 -11.34 -8.43
N SER A 176 12.94 -11.04 -8.95
CA SER A 176 12.81 -10.60 -10.33
C SER A 176 11.64 -9.63 -10.50
N LEU A 177 11.78 -8.75 -11.52
CA LEU A 177 10.71 -7.90 -12.02
C LEU A 177 10.31 -8.37 -13.42
N MET A 178 9.05 -8.21 -13.78
CA MET A 178 8.55 -8.53 -15.11
C MET A 178 7.68 -7.40 -15.61
N TRP A 179 8.13 -6.75 -16.70
CA TRP A 179 7.29 -5.85 -17.46
C TRP A 179 6.48 -6.64 -18.47
N ARG A 180 5.21 -6.27 -18.64
CA ARG A 180 4.26 -6.84 -19.59
C ARG A 180 3.48 -5.74 -20.29
N LEU A 181 3.34 -5.88 -21.58
CA LEU A 181 2.52 -5.02 -22.41
C LEU A 181 1.30 -5.77 -22.90
N TYR A 182 0.11 -5.25 -22.61
CA TYR A 182 -1.17 -5.79 -23.11
C TYR A 182 -1.75 -4.90 -24.18
N GLY A 183 -2.37 -5.52 -25.19
CA GLY A 183 -3.16 -4.82 -26.19
C GLY A 183 -4.55 -4.43 -25.65
N SER A 184 -5.29 -3.65 -26.45
CA SER A 184 -6.69 -3.29 -26.16
C SER A 184 -7.63 -4.50 -26.14
N ASP A 185 -7.22 -5.60 -26.77
CA ASP A 185 -7.88 -6.91 -26.76
C ASP A 185 -7.62 -7.73 -25.48
N GLY A 186 -6.79 -7.21 -24.57
CA GLY A 186 -6.35 -7.91 -23.37
C GLY A 186 -5.26 -8.96 -23.58
N GLU A 187 -4.80 -9.15 -24.83
CA GLU A 187 -3.76 -10.10 -25.15
C GLU A 187 -2.37 -9.58 -24.82
N LEU A 188 -1.49 -10.46 -24.33
CA LEU A 188 -0.09 -10.13 -24.06
C LEU A 188 0.65 -9.90 -25.39
N LYS A 189 1.16 -8.68 -25.59
CA LYS A 189 1.89 -8.29 -26.82
C LYS A 189 3.39 -8.37 -26.68
N ASP A 190 3.93 -8.06 -25.50
CA ASP A 190 5.37 -8.10 -25.21
C ASP A 190 5.61 -8.28 -23.72
N TYR A 191 6.76 -8.81 -23.35
CA TYR A 191 7.21 -8.89 -21.97
C TYR A 191 8.72 -8.98 -21.88
N GLU A 192 9.26 -8.57 -20.74
CA GLU A 192 10.67 -8.76 -20.40
C GLU A 192 10.82 -9.05 -18.91
N ILE A 193 11.73 -9.96 -18.58
CA ILE A 193 12.05 -10.35 -17.21
C ILE A 193 13.42 -9.79 -16.85
N PHE A 194 13.51 -9.15 -15.71
CA PHE A 194 14.73 -8.56 -15.17
C PHE A 194 15.07 -9.21 -13.83
N GLY A 195 16.29 -9.75 -13.72
CA GLY A 195 16.86 -10.19 -12.45
C GLY A 195 17.52 -9.06 -11.68
N VAL A 196 18.37 -9.41 -10.72
CA VAL A 196 19.27 -8.44 -10.05
C VAL A 196 20.32 -7.93 -11.04
N PRO A 197 20.91 -6.75 -10.85
CA PRO A 197 20.78 -5.78 -9.75
C PRO A 197 19.61 -4.79 -9.95
N PHE A 198 18.73 -4.64 -8.96
CA PHE A 198 17.54 -3.80 -9.10
C PHE A 198 17.81 -2.30 -9.20
N ILE A 199 18.97 -1.84 -8.78
CA ILE A 199 19.33 -0.41 -8.88
C ILE A 199 19.37 0.07 -10.34
N THR A 200 19.73 -0.80 -11.29
CA THR A 200 19.76 -0.48 -12.72
C THR A 200 18.49 -0.90 -13.46
N VAL A 201 17.78 -1.89 -12.94
CA VAL A 201 16.56 -2.44 -13.57
C VAL A 201 15.43 -1.40 -13.60
N THR A 202 15.31 -0.55 -12.59
CA THR A 202 14.28 0.49 -12.56
C THR A 202 14.37 1.42 -13.77
N GLU A 203 15.58 1.83 -14.18
CA GLU A 203 15.77 2.68 -15.37
C GLU A 203 15.45 1.91 -16.67
N LYS A 204 15.79 0.61 -16.74
CA LYS A 204 15.46 -0.23 -17.90
C LYS A 204 13.94 -0.38 -18.07
N ILE A 205 13.21 -0.60 -17.00
CA ILE A 205 11.73 -0.68 -17.03
C ILE A 205 11.12 0.66 -17.47
N PHE A 206 11.64 1.79 -16.97
CA PHE A 206 11.17 3.10 -17.41
C PHE A 206 11.32 3.31 -18.92
N SER A 207 12.40 2.82 -19.51
CA SER A 207 12.61 2.93 -20.96
C SER A 207 11.64 2.08 -21.79
N LYS A 208 11.04 1.05 -21.18
CA LYS A 208 10.03 0.20 -21.83
C LYS A 208 8.62 0.79 -21.80
N ILE A 209 8.29 1.54 -20.75
CA ILE A 209 6.95 2.12 -20.58
C ILE A 209 6.70 3.18 -21.65
N ARG A 210 5.61 2.99 -22.42
CA ARG A 210 5.16 3.94 -23.44
C ARG A 210 4.41 5.09 -22.78
N ASN A 211 5.12 6.06 -22.28
CA ASN A 211 4.52 7.22 -21.64
C ASN A 211 4.08 8.26 -22.69
N LEU A 212 2.94 8.01 -23.33
CA LEU A 212 2.43 8.81 -24.43
C LEU A 212 1.92 10.19 -23.96
N THR A 213 1.90 11.16 -24.89
CA THR A 213 1.27 12.46 -24.66
C THR A 213 -0.25 12.30 -24.72
N TYR A 214 -0.93 12.71 -23.67
CA TYR A 214 -2.38 12.73 -23.56
C TYR A 214 -2.91 14.16 -23.71
N ARG A 215 -3.87 14.35 -24.60
CA ARG A 215 -4.55 15.63 -24.84
C ARG A 215 -5.96 15.57 -24.33
N TYR A 216 -6.40 16.60 -23.63
CA TYR A 216 -7.77 16.73 -23.16
C TYR A 216 -8.16 18.20 -22.96
N MET A 217 -9.46 18.45 -23.00
CA MET A 217 -10.05 19.77 -22.70
C MET A 217 -10.55 19.75 -21.26
N PRO A 218 -9.92 20.49 -20.34
CA PRO A 218 -10.36 20.49 -18.94
C PRO A 218 -11.73 21.16 -18.75
N ASN A 219 -12.11 22.05 -19.66
CA ASN A 219 -13.45 22.61 -19.78
C ASN A 219 -13.70 23.09 -21.22
N GLN A 220 -14.95 23.31 -21.59
CA GLN A 220 -15.36 23.79 -22.93
C GLN A 220 -14.95 25.27 -23.19
N LEU A 221 -14.62 26.02 -22.14
CA LEU A 221 -14.19 27.43 -22.27
C LEU A 221 -12.70 27.56 -22.61
N SER A 222 -11.94 26.47 -22.55
CA SER A 222 -10.54 26.48 -22.95
C SER A 222 -10.39 26.46 -24.46
N LEU A 223 -9.73 27.46 -25.03
CA LEU A 223 -9.42 27.51 -26.46
C LEU A 223 -8.31 26.54 -26.89
N PHE A 224 -7.55 26.03 -25.94
CA PHE A 224 -6.42 25.14 -26.19
C PHE A 224 -6.52 23.88 -25.35
N PRO A 225 -6.27 22.70 -25.93
CA PRO A 225 -6.20 21.47 -25.17
C PRO A 225 -5.01 21.50 -24.20
N LYS A 226 -5.20 20.92 -23.03
CA LYS A 226 -4.09 20.65 -22.12
C LYS A 226 -3.37 19.40 -22.60
N GLU A 227 -2.06 19.48 -22.73
CA GLU A 227 -1.21 18.33 -23.04
C GLU A 227 -0.46 17.90 -21.79
N THR A 228 -0.43 16.61 -21.52
CA THR A 228 0.35 16.03 -20.44
C THR A 228 0.82 14.63 -20.82
N GLN A 229 1.91 14.17 -20.25
CA GLN A 229 2.24 12.75 -20.34
C GLN A 229 1.22 11.93 -19.56
N GLN A 230 0.89 10.74 -20.04
CA GLN A 230 -0.06 9.84 -19.37
C GLN A 230 0.33 9.61 -17.93
N TYR A 231 1.61 9.34 -17.67
CA TYR A 231 2.11 9.08 -16.33
C TYR A 231 3.18 10.11 -15.96
N ASP A 232 3.15 10.58 -14.73
CA ASP A 232 4.23 11.37 -14.16
C ASP A 232 5.42 10.47 -13.85
N THR A 233 6.62 10.87 -14.27
CA THR A 233 7.86 10.08 -14.11
C THR A 233 8.17 9.81 -12.64
N TRP A 234 7.95 10.81 -11.77
CA TRP A 234 8.18 10.65 -10.34
C TRP A 234 7.21 9.63 -9.73
N LEU A 235 5.93 9.68 -10.16
CA LEU A 235 4.89 8.76 -9.71
C LEU A 235 5.22 7.30 -10.08
N LEU A 236 5.64 7.04 -11.31
CA LEU A 236 6.02 5.70 -11.76
C LEU A 236 7.22 5.18 -10.95
N ARG A 237 8.23 6.04 -10.78
CA ARG A 237 9.42 5.71 -9.98
C ARG A 237 9.05 5.36 -8.54
N GLU A 238 8.19 6.16 -7.91
CA GLU A 238 7.74 5.95 -6.55
C GLU A 238 7.02 4.60 -6.40
N LEU A 239 6.07 4.31 -7.28
CA LEU A 239 5.29 3.08 -7.22
C LEU A 239 6.15 1.83 -7.47
N LEU A 240 7.05 1.88 -8.44
CA LEU A 240 7.96 0.77 -8.74
C LEU A 240 8.91 0.50 -7.57
N ASN A 241 9.52 1.57 -7.04
CA ASN A 241 10.42 1.44 -5.91
C ASN A 241 9.70 1.03 -4.62
N ASN A 242 8.45 1.45 -4.40
CA ASN A 242 7.62 0.94 -3.32
C ASN A 242 7.36 -0.57 -3.48
N GLY A 243 7.11 -1.04 -4.70
CA GLY A 243 7.00 -2.46 -5.00
C GLY A 243 8.26 -3.23 -4.60
N ILE A 244 9.45 -2.69 -4.88
CA ILE A 244 10.74 -3.27 -4.48
C ILE A 244 10.93 -3.25 -2.96
N ALA A 245 10.76 -2.08 -2.33
CA ALA A 245 11.01 -1.90 -0.90
C ALA A 245 10.07 -2.73 0.00
N HIS A 246 8.81 -2.92 -0.45
CA HIS A 246 7.77 -3.55 0.36
C HIS A 246 7.45 -4.99 -0.04
N SER A 247 8.09 -5.55 -1.08
CA SER A 247 7.93 -6.95 -1.47
C SER A 247 8.27 -7.90 -0.32
N ASN A 248 7.48 -8.94 -0.20
CA ASN A 248 7.83 -10.09 0.64
C ASN A 248 8.63 -11.11 -0.18
N TYR A 249 9.93 -10.93 -0.22
CA TYR A 249 10.84 -11.79 -0.99
C TYR A 249 10.82 -13.26 -0.53
N GLN A 250 10.42 -13.53 0.70
CA GLN A 250 10.31 -14.89 1.23
C GLN A 250 9.17 -15.70 0.59
N LEU A 251 8.18 -15.03 -0.01
CA LEU A 251 7.14 -15.69 -0.79
C LEU A 251 7.63 -16.13 -2.17
N GLY A 252 8.77 -15.61 -2.63
CA GLY A 252 9.39 -15.99 -3.91
C GLY A 252 8.58 -15.64 -5.15
N GLY A 253 7.70 -14.63 -5.08
CA GLY A 253 6.95 -14.09 -6.22
C GLY A 253 7.72 -12.99 -6.94
N ARG A 254 7.32 -12.71 -8.19
CA ARG A 254 7.85 -11.60 -8.98
C ARG A 254 7.10 -10.31 -8.71
N ILE A 255 7.78 -9.19 -8.94
CA ILE A 255 7.14 -7.88 -9.06
C ILE A 255 6.74 -7.71 -10.52
N TYR A 256 5.47 -7.42 -10.78
CA TYR A 256 4.95 -7.20 -12.14
C TYR A 256 4.67 -5.73 -12.38
N VAL A 257 5.05 -5.26 -13.57
CA VAL A 257 4.66 -3.97 -14.12
C VAL A 257 3.84 -4.26 -15.37
N ASN A 258 2.53 -4.15 -15.26
CA ASN A 258 1.62 -4.43 -16.38
C ASN A 258 1.18 -3.10 -17.00
N GLU A 259 1.48 -2.93 -18.25
CA GLU A 259 1.07 -1.80 -19.08
C GLU A 259 -0.13 -2.21 -19.93
N GLU A 260 -1.27 -1.57 -19.68
CA GLU A 260 -2.52 -1.74 -20.40
C GLU A 260 -2.89 -0.43 -21.10
N GLU A 261 -3.91 -0.45 -21.94
CA GLU A 261 -4.38 0.76 -22.60
C GLU A 261 -4.92 1.79 -21.60
N GLY A 262 -4.16 2.86 -21.39
CA GLY A 262 -4.52 3.97 -20.51
C GLY A 262 -4.39 3.68 -19.02
N CYS A 263 -3.75 2.57 -18.62
CA CYS A 263 -3.36 2.35 -17.22
C CYS A 263 -2.10 1.51 -17.09
N ILE A 264 -1.42 1.67 -15.95
CA ILE A 264 -0.31 0.82 -15.52
C ILE A 264 -0.65 0.24 -14.15
N SER A 265 -0.41 -1.05 -13.96
CA SER A 265 -0.49 -1.67 -12.64
C SER A 265 0.87 -2.21 -12.20
N ILE A 266 1.15 -2.04 -10.92
CA ILE A 266 2.33 -2.63 -10.27
C ILE A 266 1.81 -3.59 -9.21
N VAL A 267 2.31 -4.84 -9.29
CA VAL A 267 1.90 -5.92 -8.39
C VAL A 267 3.13 -6.48 -7.72
N ASN A 268 3.14 -6.53 -6.41
CA ASN A 268 4.24 -7.09 -5.64
C ASN A 268 3.76 -8.11 -4.59
N PRO A 269 4.58 -9.13 -4.29
CA PRO A 269 4.27 -10.11 -3.24
C PRO A 269 4.19 -9.46 -1.84
N GLY A 270 3.26 -9.96 -1.02
CA GLY A 270 3.07 -9.54 0.36
C GLY A 270 1.77 -8.81 0.60
N ASP A 271 1.50 -8.49 1.85
CA ASP A 271 0.33 -7.74 2.28
C ASP A 271 0.61 -6.24 2.40
N PHE A 272 -0.44 -5.43 2.32
CA PHE A 272 -0.37 -3.99 2.51
C PHE A 272 -0.35 -3.68 4.02
N LEU A 273 0.82 -3.34 4.55
CA LEU A 273 1.02 -3.14 5.99
C LEU A 273 0.07 -2.12 6.63
N PRO A 274 -0.29 -0.99 5.99
CA PRO A 274 -1.26 -0.05 6.54
C PRO A 274 -2.69 -0.60 6.64
N ARG A 275 -3.01 -1.66 5.91
CA ARG A 275 -4.31 -2.33 5.77
C ARG A 275 -5.31 -1.62 4.86
N THR A 276 -5.43 -0.30 4.93
CA THR A 276 -6.35 0.48 4.10
C THR A 276 -5.68 1.74 3.56
N ILE A 277 -6.14 2.23 2.42
CA ILE A 277 -5.64 3.46 1.81
C ILE A 277 -6.10 4.69 2.58
N GLU A 278 -7.32 4.70 3.07
CA GLU A 278 -7.88 5.80 3.85
C GLU A 278 -6.98 6.13 5.04
N LYS A 279 -6.45 5.11 5.72
CA LYS A 279 -5.51 5.29 6.82
C LYS A 279 -4.23 5.99 6.38
N VAL A 280 -3.69 5.62 5.21
CA VAL A 280 -2.47 6.24 4.66
C VAL A 280 -2.71 7.69 4.24
N LEU A 281 -3.90 8.03 3.74
CA LEU A 281 -4.24 9.38 3.32
C LEU A 281 -4.41 10.36 4.50
N GLN A 282 -4.64 9.88 5.73
CA GLN A 282 -4.73 10.72 6.93
C GLN A 282 -3.46 11.53 7.17
N LYS A 283 -3.59 12.80 7.55
CA LYS A 283 -2.44 13.72 7.75
C LYS A 283 -1.41 13.20 8.77
N THR A 284 -1.86 12.51 9.78
CA THR A 284 -1.05 12.04 10.92
C THR A 284 -0.48 10.63 10.73
N TYR A 285 -0.74 9.97 9.59
CA TYR A 285 -0.26 8.62 9.38
C TYR A 285 1.27 8.58 9.21
N ASN A 286 1.91 7.75 10.03
CA ASN A 286 3.30 7.34 9.90
C ASN A 286 3.36 5.81 9.91
N PRO A 287 4.10 5.16 8.99
CA PRO A 287 4.24 3.72 9.00
C PRO A 287 4.99 3.27 10.27
N PRO A 288 4.48 2.29 11.01
CA PRO A 288 5.09 1.85 12.26
C PRO A 288 6.40 1.07 12.05
N PHE A 289 6.55 0.42 10.90
CA PHE A 289 7.73 -0.34 10.51
C PHE A 289 7.76 -0.57 9.00
N TYR A 290 8.93 -0.96 8.48
CA TYR A 290 9.13 -1.39 7.10
C TYR A 290 9.46 -2.88 7.07
N ARG A 291 8.93 -3.61 6.07
CA ARG A 291 9.21 -5.04 5.90
C ARG A 291 10.70 -5.32 5.67
N ASN A 292 11.33 -4.52 4.83
CA ASN A 292 12.74 -4.61 4.45
C ASN A 292 13.44 -3.30 4.80
N GLN A 293 13.68 -3.06 6.09
CA GLN A 293 14.20 -1.77 6.57
C GLN A 293 15.57 -1.45 5.97
N LEU A 294 16.52 -2.40 5.95
CA LEU A 294 17.85 -2.16 5.41
C LEU A 294 17.80 -1.89 3.89
N LEU A 295 16.95 -2.62 3.16
CA LEU A 295 16.74 -2.39 1.73
C LEU A 295 16.19 -0.97 1.48
N ALA A 296 15.15 -0.58 2.21
CA ALA A 296 14.57 0.76 2.10
C ALA A 296 15.57 1.86 2.46
N ASP A 297 16.35 1.69 3.53
CA ASP A 297 17.41 2.62 3.93
C ASP A 297 18.48 2.79 2.84
N ALA A 298 18.86 1.71 2.17
CA ALA A 298 19.82 1.73 1.06
C ALA A 298 19.20 2.45 -0.17
N MET A 299 17.95 2.11 -0.53
CA MET A 299 17.24 2.76 -1.63
C MET A 299 17.10 4.27 -1.41
N VAL A 300 16.86 4.71 -0.17
CA VAL A 300 16.89 6.13 0.19
C VAL A 300 18.26 6.74 -0.07
N LYS A 301 19.34 6.08 0.33
CA LYS A 301 20.71 6.57 0.15
C LYS A 301 21.11 6.64 -1.33
N PHE A 302 20.61 5.72 -2.15
CA PHE A 302 20.84 5.67 -3.59
C PHE A 302 19.87 6.55 -4.41
N HIS A 303 19.07 7.37 -3.73
CA HIS A 303 18.12 8.28 -4.38
C HIS A 303 17.02 7.57 -5.19
N MET A 304 16.73 6.32 -4.87
CA MET A 304 15.64 5.57 -5.49
C MET A 304 14.28 5.98 -4.90
N ILE A 305 14.21 6.15 -3.58
CA ILE A 305 13.01 6.63 -2.85
C ILE A 305 13.31 7.87 -2.02
N ASP A 306 12.28 8.67 -1.78
CA ASP A 306 12.39 9.86 -0.95
C ASP A 306 12.17 9.53 0.54
N THR A 307 12.81 10.29 1.45
CA THR A 307 12.71 10.11 2.90
C THR A 307 11.40 10.61 3.51
N ALA A 308 10.67 11.45 2.79
CA ALA A 308 9.43 12.00 3.30
C ALA A 308 8.31 10.95 3.20
N THR A 309 7.67 10.65 4.32
CA THR A 309 6.57 9.69 4.53
C THR A 309 5.31 9.93 3.69
N SER A 310 5.40 10.74 2.64
CA SER A 310 4.28 11.21 1.84
C SER A 310 4.20 10.60 0.43
N GLY A 311 4.97 9.54 0.11
CA GLY A 311 5.04 8.98 -1.24
C GLY A 311 3.67 8.68 -1.83
N ILE A 312 2.86 7.85 -1.16
CA ILE A 312 1.49 7.53 -1.61
C ILE A 312 0.63 8.80 -1.69
N LYS A 313 0.66 9.69 -0.69
CA LYS A 313 -0.11 10.95 -0.72
C LYS A 313 0.28 11.83 -1.90
N LYS A 314 1.58 11.88 -2.24
CA LYS A 314 2.06 12.64 -3.39
C LYS A 314 1.61 12.02 -4.71
N VAL A 315 1.56 10.69 -4.81
CA VAL A 315 0.98 9.97 -5.96
C VAL A 315 -0.47 10.39 -6.17
N TYR A 316 -1.29 10.40 -5.12
CA TYR A 316 -2.68 10.86 -5.17
C TYR A 316 -2.78 12.33 -5.56
N ARG A 317 -1.90 13.19 -5.03
CA ARG A 317 -1.88 14.62 -5.38
C ARG A 317 -1.54 14.84 -6.86
N ILE A 318 -0.55 14.12 -7.39
CA ILE A 318 -0.18 14.19 -8.81
C ILE A 318 -1.37 13.79 -9.70
N GLN A 319 -2.11 12.74 -9.37
CA GLN A 319 -3.30 12.35 -10.11
C GLN A 319 -4.40 13.41 -10.02
N LYS A 320 -4.64 13.99 -8.83
CA LYS A 320 -5.56 15.11 -8.66
C LYS A 320 -5.17 16.30 -9.56
N ASP A 321 -3.90 16.70 -9.54
CA ASP A 321 -3.40 17.87 -10.27
C ASP A 321 -3.44 17.66 -11.80
N LYS A 322 -3.43 16.41 -12.24
CA LYS A 322 -3.64 16.00 -13.64
C LYS A 322 -5.11 15.82 -13.99
N PHE A 323 -6.01 15.93 -13.03
CA PHE A 323 -7.45 15.64 -13.16
C PHE A 323 -7.75 14.20 -13.60
N PHE A 324 -6.84 13.29 -13.31
CA PHE A 324 -6.97 11.87 -13.60
C PHE A 324 -7.59 11.12 -12.41
N PRO A 325 -8.16 9.93 -12.65
CA PRO A 325 -8.67 9.08 -11.57
C PRO A 325 -7.60 8.79 -10.53
N MET A 326 -8.01 8.64 -9.27
CA MET A 326 -7.12 8.25 -8.18
C MET A 326 -6.58 6.83 -8.41
N PRO A 327 -5.40 6.50 -7.88
CA PRO A 327 -4.88 5.14 -7.94
C PRO A 327 -5.83 4.16 -7.25
N ASP A 328 -6.02 2.98 -7.85
CA ASP A 328 -6.73 1.87 -7.22
C ASP A 328 -5.74 0.90 -6.58
N TYR A 329 -5.93 0.63 -5.29
CA TYR A 329 -5.23 -0.43 -4.59
C TYR A 329 -6.15 -1.63 -4.46
N ASP A 330 -5.76 -2.76 -5.07
CA ASP A 330 -6.40 -4.04 -4.81
C ASP A 330 -5.67 -4.73 -3.64
N LEU A 331 -6.36 -4.77 -2.52
CA LEU A 331 -5.90 -5.35 -1.25
C LEU A 331 -6.71 -6.61 -0.90
N SER A 332 -7.45 -7.17 -1.84
CA SER A 332 -8.30 -8.35 -1.65
C SER A 332 -7.49 -9.62 -1.41
N SER A 333 -6.24 -9.67 -1.93
CA SER A 333 -5.32 -10.77 -1.71
C SER A 333 -4.41 -10.49 -0.52
N GLU A 334 -4.21 -11.48 0.35
CA GLU A 334 -3.24 -11.42 1.45
C GLU A 334 -1.81 -11.73 0.99
N ALA A 335 -1.65 -12.27 -0.23
CA ALA A 335 -0.36 -12.69 -0.77
C ALA A 335 0.27 -11.66 -1.73
N GLN A 336 -0.49 -10.67 -2.18
CA GLN A 336 0.01 -9.65 -3.08
C GLN A 336 -0.72 -8.32 -2.90
N VAL A 337 -0.03 -7.25 -3.23
CA VAL A 337 -0.58 -5.89 -3.34
C VAL A 337 -0.54 -5.50 -4.80
N SER A 338 -1.66 -4.99 -5.32
CA SER A 338 -1.72 -4.41 -6.66
C SER A 338 -2.11 -2.95 -6.58
N VAL A 339 -1.37 -2.09 -7.26
CA VAL A 339 -1.74 -0.68 -7.46
C VAL A 339 -1.90 -0.41 -8.96
N ARG A 340 -3.04 0.17 -9.35
CA ARG A 340 -3.33 0.59 -10.71
C ARG A 340 -3.39 2.11 -10.79
N VAL A 341 -2.70 2.69 -11.76
CA VAL A 341 -2.67 4.12 -12.03
C VAL A 341 -3.20 4.38 -13.42
N TYR A 342 -4.03 5.39 -13.54
CA TYR A 342 -4.67 5.77 -14.79
C TYR A 342 -3.91 6.89 -15.49
N GLY A 343 -3.65 6.72 -16.77
CA GLY A 343 -3.07 7.71 -17.68
C GLY A 343 -4.11 8.33 -18.62
N LYS A 344 -5.39 8.26 -18.27
CA LYS A 344 -6.51 8.82 -19.04
C LYS A 344 -7.65 9.26 -18.13
N ILE A 345 -8.49 10.13 -18.63
CA ILE A 345 -9.77 10.49 -17.99
C ILE A 345 -10.73 9.30 -18.12
N LEU A 346 -11.43 8.95 -17.04
CA LEU A 346 -12.52 7.96 -17.04
C LEU A 346 -13.90 8.62 -17.12
N ASN A 347 -14.04 9.78 -16.48
CA ASN A 347 -15.29 10.52 -16.40
C ASN A 347 -15.01 12.02 -16.49
N GLU A 348 -15.59 12.70 -17.47
CA GLU A 348 -15.39 14.12 -17.71
C GLU A 348 -15.98 14.98 -16.60
N GLN A 349 -17.09 14.55 -15.98
CA GLN A 349 -17.71 15.24 -14.84
C GLN A 349 -16.78 15.29 -13.64
N TYR A 350 -16.07 14.17 -13.36
CA TYR A 350 -15.07 14.12 -12.32
C TYR A 350 -13.92 15.12 -12.58
N THR A 351 -13.42 15.13 -13.81
CA THR A 351 -12.38 16.07 -14.24
C THR A 351 -12.83 17.51 -14.08
N TYR A 352 -14.08 17.81 -14.43
CA TYR A 352 -14.68 19.14 -14.30
C TYR A 352 -14.80 19.57 -12.83
N ILE A 353 -15.22 18.66 -11.93
CA ILE A 353 -15.26 18.96 -10.48
C ILE A 353 -13.85 19.33 -9.99
N LEU A 354 -12.84 18.53 -10.29
CA LEU A 354 -11.48 18.80 -9.84
C LEU A 354 -10.92 20.11 -10.40
N PHE A 355 -11.29 20.45 -11.63
CA PHE A 355 -10.86 21.70 -12.26
C PHE A 355 -11.48 22.93 -11.58
N ASN A 356 -12.77 22.90 -11.26
CA ASN A 356 -13.49 24.02 -10.66
C ASN A 356 -13.31 24.10 -9.13
N HIS A 357 -12.93 23.01 -8.49
CA HIS A 357 -12.76 22.91 -7.05
C HIS A 357 -11.34 22.44 -6.66
N PRO A 358 -10.29 23.22 -7.01
CA PRO A 358 -8.91 22.85 -6.70
C PRO A 358 -8.63 22.78 -5.19
N GLU A 359 -9.48 23.45 -4.38
CA GLU A 359 -9.41 23.46 -2.91
C GLU A 359 -9.79 22.12 -2.26
N LEU A 360 -10.49 21.21 -2.94
CA LEU A 360 -10.89 19.93 -2.39
C LEU A 360 -9.69 19.16 -1.88
N ASP A 361 -9.79 18.64 -0.67
CA ASP A 361 -8.75 17.80 -0.09
C ASP A 361 -8.70 16.39 -0.71
N LEU A 362 -7.61 15.69 -0.47
CA LEU A 362 -7.40 14.36 -1.07
C LEU A 362 -8.43 13.33 -0.59
N GLU A 363 -8.95 13.46 0.61
CA GLU A 363 -9.97 12.54 1.15
C GLU A 363 -11.28 12.71 0.39
N THR A 364 -11.74 13.95 0.20
CA THR A 364 -12.93 14.26 -0.60
C THR A 364 -12.78 13.80 -2.05
N VAL A 365 -11.62 14.07 -2.67
CA VAL A 365 -11.34 13.66 -4.05
C VAL A 365 -11.33 12.14 -4.19
N TYR A 366 -10.79 11.42 -3.21
CA TYR A 366 -10.82 9.96 -3.17
C TYR A 366 -12.27 9.43 -3.10
N LEU A 367 -13.13 10.03 -2.27
CA LEU A 367 -14.54 9.64 -2.19
C LEU A 367 -15.28 9.87 -3.52
N LEU A 368 -15.05 10.99 -4.20
CA LEU A 368 -15.60 11.26 -5.52
C LEU A 368 -15.11 10.27 -6.57
N ASP A 369 -13.85 9.87 -6.49
CA ASP A 369 -13.26 8.87 -7.36
C ASP A 369 -13.94 7.49 -7.19
N GLN A 370 -14.31 7.11 -5.97
CA GLN A 370 -15.07 5.89 -5.74
C GLN A 370 -16.45 5.95 -6.41
N VAL A 371 -17.09 7.12 -6.42
CA VAL A 371 -18.39 7.31 -7.11
C VAL A 371 -18.24 7.18 -8.62
N GLN A 372 -17.26 7.87 -9.25
CA GLN A 372 -17.06 7.76 -10.71
C GLN A 372 -16.73 6.35 -11.18
N LYS A 373 -16.12 5.54 -10.33
CA LYS A 373 -15.76 4.13 -10.59
C LYS A 373 -16.89 3.14 -10.28
N GLY A 374 -18.09 3.63 -9.94
CA GLY A 374 -19.24 2.78 -9.58
C GLY A 374 -19.09 2.07 -8.23
N LYS A 375 -18.14 2.50 -7.39
CA LYS A 375 -17.89 1.94 -6.05
C LYS A 375 -18.59 2.76 -4.94
N GLY A 376 -19.57 3.59 -5.28
CA GLY A 376 -20.28 4.45 -4.32
C GLY A 376 -20.97 3.68 -3.19
N ASN A 377 -21.35 2.43 -3.41
CA ASN A 377 -21.94 1.53 -2.42
C ASN A 377 -20.95 1.13 -1.30
N THR A 378 -19.65 1.31 -1.49
CA THR A 378 -18.64 1.05 -0.45
C THR A 378 -18.48 2.21 0.53
N LEU A 379 -19.04 3.39 0.20
CA LEU A 379 -18.95 4.57 1.04
C LEU A 379 -19.82 4.42 2.29
N ASN A 380 -19.31 4.89 3.43
CA ASN A 380 -20.08 4.96 4.65
C ASN A 380 -21.13 6.09 4.60
N LYS A 381 -22.12 6.04 5.49
CA LYS A 381 -23.23 7.00 5.52
C LYS A 381 -22.76 8.45 5.73
N ASP A 382 -21.71 8.65 6.52
CA ASP A 382 -21.19 9.99 6.83
C ASP A 382 -20.50 10.60 5.61
N ALA A 383 -19.73 9.81 4.86
CA ALA A 383 -19.13 10.22 3.60
C ALA A 383 -20.19 10.61 2.55
N VAL A 384 -21.23 9.80 2.40
CA VAL A 384 -22.35 10.10 1.48
C VAL A 384 -23.08 11.38 1.90
N ALA A 385 -23.37 11.55 3.20
CA ALA A 385 -24.01 12.76 3.73
C ALA A 385 -23.15 14.01 3.49
N PHE A 386 -21.85 13.89 3.70
CA PHE A 386 -20.88 14.96 3.43
C PHE A 386 -20.90 15.37 1.95
N LEU A 387 -20.73 14.43 1.02
CA LEU A 387 -20.72 14.73 -0.42
C LEU A 387 -22.04 15.33 -0.91
N ARG A 388 -23.19 14.87 -0.38
CA ARG A 388 -24.52 15.45 -0.68
C ARG A 388 -24.68 16.87 -0.13
N LYS A 389 -24.17 17.15 1.07
CA LYS A 389 -24.22 18.50 1.67
C LYS A 389 -23.55 19.52 0.76
N TYR A 390 -22.48 19.15 0.08
CA TYR A 390 -21.76 20.00 -0.87
C TYR A 390 -22.26 19.85 -2.31
N LYS A 391 -23.37 19.14 -2.52
CA LYS A 391 -23.99 18.91 -3.84
C LYS A 391 -23.05 18.30 -4.88
N LEU A 392 -22.12 17.46 -4.45
CA LEU A 392 -21.15 16.82 -5.31
C LEU A 392 -21.64 15.50 -5.91
N ILE A 393 -22.64 14.87 -5.26
CA ILE A 393 -23.23 13.59 -5.69
C ILE A 393 -24.74 13.60 -5.54
N GLU A 394 -25.38 12.77 -6.36
CA GLU A 394 -26.83 12.50 -6.36
C GLU A 394 -27.06 10.97 -6.39
N GLY A 395 -28.33 10.55 -6.36
CA GLY A 395 -28.75 9.18 -6.48
C GLY A 395 -28.96 8.44 -5.16
N ARG A 396 -29.45 7.20 -5.26
CA ARG A 396 -29.65 6.31 -4.11
C ARG A 396 -28.31 5.69 -3.68
N ILE A 397 -28.26 5.15 -2.49
CA ILE A 397 -27.01 4.62 -1.90
C ILE A 397 -26.35 3.53 -2.77
N ASN A 398 -27.14 2.80 -3.55
CA ASN A 398 -26.69 1.73 -4.44
C ASN A 398 -26.43 2.20 -5.88
N SER A 399 -26.75 3.44 -6.21
CA SER A 399 -26.59 4.04 -7.54
C SER A 399 -26.20 5.52 -7.44
N LEU A 400 -25.13 5.80 -6.70
CA LEU A 400 -24.58 7.15 -6.58
C LEU A 400 -23.89 7.57 -7.88
N TYR A 401 -24.09 8.82 -8.27
CA TYR A 401 -23.46 9.45 -9.42
C TYR A 401 -23.07 10.90 -9.13
N LEU A 402 -22.24 11.48 -9.96
CA LEU A 402 -21.81 12.87 -9.83
C LEU A 402 -22.96 13.83 -10.19
N SER A 403 -23.08 14.95 -9.47
CA SER A 403 -24.29 15.78 -9.50
C SER A 403 -24.58 16.47 -10.84
N ALA A 404 -25.84 16.86 -11.04
CA ALA A 404 -26.36 17.53 -12.22
C ALA A 404 -25.74 18.89 -12.51
N GLU A 405 -25.41 19.67 -11.48
CA GLU A 405 -24.79 20.99 -11.64
C GLU A 405 -23.47 20.90 -12.41
N VAL A 406 -22.81 19.74 -12.33
CA VAL A 406 -21.57 19.44 -13.06
C VAL A 406 -21.88 18.96 -14.50
N SER A 407 -22.91 18.14 -14.67
CA SER A 407 -23.31 17.60 -15.98
C SER A 407 -23.76 18.68 -16.97
N GLN A 408 -24.49 19.69 -16.48
CA GLN A 408 -24.96 20.82 -17.31
C GLN A 408 -23.82 21.64 -17.91
N ALA A 409 -22.68 21.66 -17.27
CA ALA A 409 -21.51 22.41 -17.73
C ALA A 409 -20.67 21.67 -18.78
N ILE A 410 -20.83 20.35 -18.94
CA ILE A 410 -19.99 19.49 -19.81
C ILE A 410 -20.75 19.00 -21.04
N ASP A 411 -22.03 19.34 -21.19
CA ASP A 411 -22.88 18.83 -22.31
C ASP A 411 -23.05 17.27 -22.29
N ASP A 412 -22.80 16.63 -21.15
CA ASP A 412 -23.05 15.19 -20.94
C ASP A 412 -24.43 14.95 -20.31
N GLU A 413 -25.42 15.65 -20.83
CA GLU A 413 -26.81 15.52 -20.41
C GLU A 413 -27.33 14.09 -20.60
N ALA A 414 -26.84 13.39 -21.62
CA ALA A 414 -27.24 12.01 -21.92
C ALA A 414 -26.79 11.01 -20.84
N GLY A 415 -25.57 11.13 -20.33
CA GLY A 415 -25.05 10.30 -19.23
C GLY A 415 -25.78 10.56 -17.91
N TYR A 416 -26.08 11.85 -17.63
CA TYR A 416 -26.84 12.24 -16.46
C TYR A 416 -28.28 11.71 -16.49
N ILE A 417 -29.01 11.89 -17.60
CA ILE A 417 -30.38 11.41 -17.79
C ILE A 417 -30.44 9.89 -17.63
N LYS A 418 -29.49 9.17 -18.21
CA LYS A 418 -29.42 7.71 -18.09
C LYS A 418 -29.27 7.27 -16.62
N ASN A 419 -28.38 7.90 -15.87
CA ASN A 419 -28.17 7.57 -14.47
C ASN A 419 -29.39 7.93 -13.60
N LYS A 420 -30.03 9.09 -13.86
CA LYS A 420 -31.23 9.51 -13.16
C LYS A 420 -32.44 8.61 -13.44
N ALA A 421 -32.59 8.11 -14.67
CA ALA A 421 -33.68 7.19 -15.02
C ALA A 421 -33.61 5.83 -14.31
N PHE A 422 -32.47 5.45 -13.72
CA PHE A 422 -32.36 4.26 -12.86
C PHE A 422 -32.73 4.54 -11.39
N ASP A 423 -32.89 5.82 -11.01
CA ASP A 423 -33.23 6.23 -9.63
C ASP A 423 -34.75 6.42 -9.44
N ASP A 424 -35.50 6.70 -10.51
CA ASP A 424 -36.96 6.80 -10.55
C ASP A 424 -37.58 5.40 -10.72
#